data_ac524a558e2af938a733cf0b5d5a3faa
#
_entry.id   ac524a558e2af938a733cf0b5d5a3faa
#
_cell.length_a   1.000
_cell.length_b   1.000
_cell.length_c   1.000
_cell.angle_alpha   90.00
_cell.angle_beta   90.00
_cell.angle_gamma   90.00
#
_symmetry.space_group_name_H-M   'P 1'
#
loop_
_entity.id
_entity.type
_entity.pdbx_description
1 polymer ?
#
loop_
_entity_poly.entity_id
_entity_poly.type
_entity_poly.pdbx_seq_one_letter_code
_entity_poly.pdbx_strand_id
1 'polypeptide(L)'
;MTNSTTPQATTHTTDHSSTFDVELAQLTRNNFIEARHRGRLILLGPDGEIQLALGDIHEPFYLRSAAKPLQAIGSMKAGAPLRGSQVAIACGSHRGTFEQMRAVQDVLTQGSTETNPLTPANLALKPTLPSDKQARQAMVQANLAATALAHPC
;
A
#
# COMPACT_ATOMS: atom_id res chain seq x y z
N MET A 1 -14.00 -59.30 -28.97
CA MET A 1 -13.62 -57.93 -29.42
C MET A 1 -14.29 -56.96 -28.50
N THR A 2 -13.60 -56.52 -27.47
CA THR A 2 -14.12 -55.63 -26.45
C THR A 2 -13.48 -54.26 -26.65
N ASN A 3 -14.24 -53.28 -27.10
CA ASN A 3 -13.84 -51.89 -27.23
C ASN A 3 -13.77 -51.25 -25.81
N SER A 4 -12.59 -50.95 -25.36
CA SER A 4 -12.33 -50.13 -24.16
C SER A 4 -12.28 -48.68 -24.59
N THR A 5 -13.29 -47.89 -24.27
CA THR A 5 -13.32 -46.45 -24.45
C THR A 5 -12.84 -45.80 -23.13
N THR A 6 -11.62 -45.28 -23.17
CA THR A 6 -11.07 -44.48 -22.04
C THR A 6 -11.76 -43.10 -22.02
N PRO A 7 -12.30 -42.63 -20.87
CA PRO A 7 -12.84 -41.30 -20.79
C PRO A 7 -11.71 -40.26 -20.81
N GLN A 8 -11.77 -39.32 -21.76
CA GLN A 8 -10.92 -38.13 -21.77
C GLN A 8 -11.36 -37.21 -20.63
N ALA A 9 -10.43 -36.91 -19.75
CA ALA A 9 -10.59 -35.89 -18.74
C ALA A 9 -10.63 -34.52 -19.41
N THR A 10 -11.83 -33.93 -19.46
CA THR A 10 -12.02 -32.53 -19.84
C THR A 10 -11.51 -31.67 -18.67
N THR A 11 -10.33 -31.10 -18.79
CA THR A 11 -9.84 -30.04 -17.90
C THR A 11 -10.67 -28.79 -18.17
N HIS A 12 -11.68 -28.57 -17.37
CA HIS A 12 -12.32 -27.26 -17.26
C HIS A 12 -11.32 -26.30 -16.61
N THR A 13 -10.58 -25.56 -17.42
CA THR A 13 -9.94 -24.31 -17.01
C THR A 13 -11.08 -23.34 -16.71
N THR A 14 -11.48 -23.20 -15.45
CA THR A 14 -12.33 -22.11 -15.01
C THR A 14 -11.55 -20.82 -15.22
N ASP A 15 -11.86 -20.12 -16.31
CA ASP A 15 -11.41 -18.74 -16.52
C ASP A 15 -12.09 -17.87 -15.44
N HIS A 16 -11.38 -17.64 -14.33
CA HIS A 16 -11.76 -16.70 -13.30
C HIS A 16 -11.44 -15.25 -13.71
N SER A 17 -11.67 -14.91 -14.98
CA SER A 17 -11.71 -13.50 -15.36
C SER A 17 -12.95 -12.91 -14.70
N SER A 18 -12.80 -12.15 -13.63
CA SER A 18 -13.92 -11.42 -13.05
C SER A 18 -14.54 -10.57 -14.17
N THR A 19 -15.84 -10.72 -14.39
CA THR A 19 -16.59 -9.95 -15.41
C THR A 19 -16.56 -8.45 -15.15
N PHE A 20 -16.08 -8.05 -13.96
CA PHE A 20 -15.98 -6.67 -13.49
C PHE A 20 -14.74 -5.92 -13.98
N ASP A 21 -13.64 -6.64 -14.28
CA ASP A 21 -12.37 -6.04 -14.66
C ASP A 21 -12.17 -6.03 -16.17
N VAL A 22 -11.64 -4.93 -16.69
CA VAL A 22 -11.22 -4.78 -18.09
C VAL A 22 -9.70 -4.82 -18.21
N GLU A 23 -9.19 -5.10 -19.40
CA GLU A 23 -7.75 -5.00 -19.63
C GLU A 23 -7.33 -3.54 -19.67
N LEU A 24 -6.38 -3.17 -18.80
CA LEU A 24 -5.87 -1.80 -18.67
C LEU A 24 -4.48 -1.64 -19.29
N ALA A 25 -3.67 -2.70 -19.28
CA ALA A 25 -2.31 -2.66 -19.81
C ALA A 25 -1.83 -4.06 -20.21
N GLN A 26 -0.84 -4.10 -21.10
CA GLN A 26 -0.15 -5.32 -21.51
C GLN A 26 1.37 -5.14 -21.34
N LEU A 27 2.03 -6.19 -20.88
CA LEU A 27 3.46 -6.33 -20.99
C LEU A 27 3.76 -7.18 -22.23
N THR A 28 4.56 -6.65 -23.15
CA THR A 28 4.96 -7.37 -24.37
C THR A 28 6.46 -7.62 -24.39
N ARG A 29 6.85 -8.77 -24.91
CA ARG A 29 8.25 -9.12 -25.18
C ARG A 29 8.35 -9.74 -26.58
N ASN A 30 9.23 -9.20 -27.43
CA ASN A 30 9.38 -9.66 -28.80
C ASN A 30 8.03 -9.77 -29.57
N ASN A 31 7.16 -8.79 -29.41
CA ASN A 31 5.82 -8.72 -29.98
C ASN A 31 4.81 -9.78 -29.45
N PHE A 32 5.19 -10.58 -28.46
CA PHE A 32 4.27 -11.48 -27.76
C PHE A 32 3.79 -10.82 -26.46
N ILE A 33 2.51 -11.04 -26.13
CA ILE A 33 1.95 -10.60 -24.85
C ILE A 33 2.44 -11.55 -23.76
N GLU A 34 3.30 -11.03 -22.85
CA GLU A 34 3.86 -11.77 -21.71
C GLU A 34 2.92 -11.73 -20.50
N ALA A 35 2.26 -10.58 -20.27
CA ALA A 35 1.29 -10.42 -19.20
C ALA A 35 0.20 -9.42 -19.59
N ARG A 36 -0.99 -9.61 -19.01
CA ARG A 36 -2.13 -8.69 -19.12
C ARG A 36 -2.48 -8.21 -17.73
N HIS A 37 -2.60 -6.91 -17.56
CA HIS A 37 -3.04 -6.28 -16.33
C HIS A 37 -4.50 -5.87 -16.48
N ARG A 38 -5.36 -6.45 -15.67
CA ARG A 38 -6.79 -6.18 -15.65
C ARG A 38 -7.14 -5.40 -14.38
N GLY A 39 -8.19 -4.61 -14.43
CA GLY A 39 -8.66 -3.85 -13.29
C GLY A 39 -9.78 -2.89 -13.67
N ARG A 40 -10.02 -1.96 -12.78
CA ARG A 40 -11.04 -0.92 -12.90
C ARG A 40 -10.40 0.43 -12.72
N LEU A 41 -10.91 1.44 -13.41
CA LEU A 41 -10.40 2.80 -13.34
C LEU A 41 -11.56 3.78 -13.35
N ILE A 42 -11.48 4.77 -12.49
CA ILE A 42 -12.37 5.94 -12.50
C ILE A 42 -11.52 7.21 -12.48
N LEU A 43 -11.86 8.14 -13.33
CA LEU A 43 -11.32 9.50 -13.33
C LEU A 43 -12.46 10.47 -13.03
N LEU A 44 -12.29 11.26 -11.98
CA LEU A 44 -13.22 12.32 -11.61
C LEU A 44 -12.67 13.69 -12.03
N GLY A 45 -13.55 14.55 -12.50
CA GLY A 45 -13.26 15.97 -12.71
C GLY A 45 -13.17 16.75 -11.39
N PRO A 46 -12.75 18.03 -11.45
CA PRO A 46 -12.72 18.91 -10.27
C PRO A 46 -14.10 19.14 -9.64
N ASP A 47 -15.16 18.98 -10.40
CA ASP A 47 -16.59 19.06 -10.03
C ASP A 47 -17.11 17.77 -9.40
N GLY A 48 -16.31 16.68 -9.40
CA GLY A 48 -16.70 15.36 -8.93
C GLY A 48 -17.41 14.50 -9.98
N GLU A 49 -17.64 15.03 -11.19
CA GLU A 49 -18.27 14.26 -12.28
C GLU A 49 -17.32 13.23 -12.88
N ILE A 50 -17.87 12.09 -13.28
CA ILE A 50 -17.11 11.01 -13.89
C ILE A 50 -16.70 11.41 -15.31
N GLN A 51 -15.40 11.58 -15.55
CA GLN A 51 -14.84 11.85 -16.88
C GLN A 51 -14.45 10.55 -17.62
N LEU A 52 -14.06 9.50 -16.89
CA LEU A 52 -13.72 8.22 -17.47
C LEU A 52 -14.06 7.11 -16.46
N ALA A 53 -14.67 6.06 -16.95
CA ALA A 53 -14.90 4.82 -16.20
C ALA A 53 -14.53 3.62 -17.07
N LEU A 54 -13.72 2.71 -16.55
CA LEU A 54 -13.34 1.46 -17.19
C LEU A 54 -13.60 0.30 -16.21
N GLY A 55 -14.28 -0.73 -16.67
CA GLY A 55 -14.74 -1.84 -15.84
C GLY A 55 -15.91 -1.45 -14.93
N ASP A 56 -16.29 -2.35 -14.01
CA ASP A 56 -17.36 -2.08 -13.05
C ASP A 56 -16.83 -1.26 -11.87
N ILE A 57 -16.98 0.05 -11.93
CA ILE A 57 -16.53 0.99 -10.90
C ILE A 57 -17.36 0.95 -9.62
N HIS A 58 -18.49 0.24 -9.61
CA HIS A 58 -19.38 0.12 -8.44
C HIS A 58 -19.10 -1.12 -7.59
N GLU A 59 -18.32 -2.07 -8.14
CA GLU A 59 -17.94 -3.28 -7.40
C GLU A 59 -17.03 -2.93 -6.23
N PRO A 60 -17.40 -3.27 -4.98
CA PRO A 60 -16.62 -2.95 -3.80
C PRO A 60 -15.25 -3.64 -3.79
N PHE A 61 -14.25 -3.00 -3.23
CA PHE A 61 -12.93 -3.57 -2.99
C PHE A 61 -12.26 -2.96 -1.75
N TYR A 62 -11.29 -3.69 -1.20
CA TYR A 62 -10.50 -3.18 -0.08
C TYR A 62 -9.39 -2.26 -0.56
N LEU A 63 -9.43 -0.99 -0.16
CA LEU A 63 -8.40 0.01 -0.51
C LEU A 63 -7.01 -0.35 0.01
N ARG A 64 -6.92 -1.07 1.13
CA ARG A 64 -5.64 -1.41 1.75
C ARG A 64 -4.76 -0.16 1.94
N SER A 65 -3.48 -0.24 1.57
CA SER A 65 -2.55 0.89 1.70
C SER A 65 -2.89 2.10 0.82
N ALA A 66 -3.72 1.96 -0.20
CA ALA A 66 -4.21 3.09 -1.00
C ALA A 66 -5.13 4.04 -0.21
N ALA A 67 -5.63 3.60 0.95
CA ALA A 67 -6.40 4.46 1.86
C ALA A 67 -5.55 5.48 2.63
N LYS A 68 -4.22 5.33 2.70
CA LYS A 68 -3.34 6.17 3.54
C LYS A 68 -3.44 7.69 3.26
N PRO A 69 -3.46 8.16 2.00
CA PRO A 69 -3.66 9.58 1.73
C PRO A 69 -5.00 10.10 2.25
N LEU A 70 -6.08 9.31 2.12
CA LEU A 70 -7.40 9.68 2.65
C LEU A 70 -7.41 9.73 4.17
N GLN A 71 -6.72 8.79 4.82
CA GLN A 71 -6.53 8.77 6.27
C GLN A 71 -5.73 9.99 6.75
N ALA A 72 -4.66 10.37 6.04
CA ALA A 72 -3.88 11.57 6.34
C ALA A 72 -4.73 12.84 6.21
N ILE A 73 -5.55 12.97 5.15
CA ILE A 73 -6.50 14.08 4.97
C ILE A 73 -7.50 14.12 6.13
N GLY A 74 -8.07 12.96 6.51
CA GLY A 74 -8.98 12.86 7.64
C GLY A 74 -8.34 13.32 8.95
N SER A 75 -7.11 12.88 9.22
CA SER A 75 -6.34 13.29 10.41
C SER A 75 -6.08 14.80 10.43
N MET A 76 -5.69 15.38 9.28
CA MET A 76 -5.47 16.83 9.17
C MET A 76 -6.76 17.63 9.38
N LYS A 77 -7.89 17.16 8.85
CA LYS A 77 -9.22 17.76 9.09
C LYS A 77 -9.65 17.65 10.55
N ALA A 78 -9.24 16.59 11.25
CA ALA A 78 -9.47 16.42 12.69
C ALA A 78 -8.50 17.22 13.56
N GLY A 79 -7.60 18.02 12.97
CA GLY A 79 -6.71 18.92 13.70
C GLY A 79 -5.25 18.44 13.83
N ALA A 80 -4.86 17.30 13.22
CA ALA A 80 -3.45 16.88 13.23
C ALA A 80 -2.57 17.90 12.46
N PRO A 81 -1.53 18.47 13.08
CA PRO A 81 -0.77 19.59 12.52
C PRO A 81 0.32 19.13 11.54
N LEU A 82 0.01 18.15 10.67
CA LEU A 82 0.99 17.57 9.73
C LEU A 82 1.47 18.59 8.70
N ARG A 83 2.79 18.63 8.44
CA ARG A 83 3.42 19.53 7.46
C ARG A 83 4.54 18.81 6.71
N GLY A 84 4.75 19.18 5.44
CA GLY A 84 5.91 18.73 4.65
C GLY A 84 6.12 17.21 4.68
N SER A 85 7.30 16.77 5.16
CA SER A 85 7.66 15.35 5.27
C SER A 85 6.73 14.53 6.15
N GLN A 86 6.05 15.14 7.11
CA GLN A 86 5.08 14.46 7.97
C GLN A 86 3.81 14.04 7.19
N VAL A 87 3.35 14.88 6.25
CA VAL A 87 2.26 14.50 5.34
C VAL A 87 2.70 13.35 4.45
N ALA A 88 3.91 13.44 3.88
CA ALA A 88 4.45 12.40 3.03
C ALA A 88 4.57 11.05 3.75
N ILE A 89 5.10 11.03 4.98
CA ILE A 89 5.23 9.80 5.76
C ILE A 89 3.88 9.22 6.18
N ALA A 90 2.88 10.06 6.44
CA ALA A 90 1.52 9.62 6.76
C ALA A 90 0.78 9.02 5.55
N CYS A 91 1.13 9.43 4.32
CA CYS A 91 0.50 8.95 3.09
C CYS A 91 1.09 7.67 2.51
N GLY A 92 2.22 7.18 3.01
CA GLY A 92 2.93 6.09 2.37
C GLY A 92 3.57 5.07 3.30
N SER A 93 4.12 4.03 2.69
CA SER A 93 5.04 3.10 3.36
C SER A 93 6.47 3.64 3.20
N HIS A 94 7.35 3.29 4.14
CA HIS A 94 8.73 3.74 4.12
C HIS A 94 9.72 2.59 4.38
N ARG A 95 11.00 2.84 4.15
CA ARG A 95 12.07 1.84 4.31
C ARG A 95 12.78 1.94 5.65
N GLY A 96 12.42 2.92 6.48
CA GLY A 96 13.05 3.18 7.76
C GLY A 96 14.42 3.85 7.63
N THR A 97 14.62 4.72 6.63
CA THR A 97 15.82 5.59 6.64
C THR A 97 15.79 6.48 7.88
N PHE A 98 16.95 7.01 8.29
CA PHE A 98 17.01 7.91 9.45
C PHE A 98 16.13 9.14 9.29
N GLU A 99 16.01 9.68 8.06
CA GLU A 99 15.12 10.80 7.75
C GLU A 99 13.65 10.43 7.92
N GLN A 100 13.27 9.23 7.46
CA GLN A 100 11.89 8.74 7.57
C GLN A 100 11.53 8.45 9.04
N MET A 101 12.43 7.80 9.79
CA MET A 101 12.22 7.58 11.23
C MET A 101 12.12 8.90 12.00
N ARG A 102 12.91 9.91 11.61
CA ARG A 102 12.84 11.26 12.18
C ARG A 102 11.48 11.90 11.87
N ALA A 103 11.00 11.81 10.63
CA ALA A 103 9.67 12.34 10.27
C ALA A 103 8.54 11.70 11.09
N VAL A 104 8.59 10.38 11.35
CA VAL A 104 7.65 9.72 12.26
C VAL A 104 7.78 10.24 13.69
N GLN A 105 9.01 10.39 14.20
CA GLN A 105 9.24 10.93 15.53
C GLN A 105 8.73 12.37 15.66
N ASP A 106 8.89 13.20 14.63
CA ASP A 106 8.40 14.58 14.61
C ASP A 106 6.86 14.62 14.67
N VAL A 107 6.16 13.68 14.00
CA VAL A 107 4.70 13.53 14.10
C VAL A 107 4.29 13.21 15.54
N LEU A 108 4.96 12.27 16.20
CA LEU A 108 4.69 11.92 17.60
C LEU A 108 4.93 13.11 18.53
N THR A 109 6.05 13.80 18.35
CA THR A 109 6.43 14.97 19.17
C THR A 109 5.39 16.08 19.04
N GLN A 110 4.94 16.37 17.82
CA GLN A 110 3.90 17.41 17.60
C GLN A 110 2.51 17.02 18.10
N GLY A 111 2.19 15.73 18.08
CA GLY A 111 0.95 15.21 18.64
C GLY A 111 0.96 15.07 20.16
N SER A 112 2.14 15.17 20.79
CA SER A 112 2.30 15.05 22.24
C SER A 112 1.81 16.30 22.96
N THR A 113 1.22 16.07 24.13
CA THR A 113 0.90 17.13 25.11
C THR A 113 1.55 16.80 26.45
N GLU A 114 1.59 17.75 27.38
CA GLU A 114 2.10 17.51 28.74
C GLU A 114 1.35 16.38 29.45
N THR A 115 0.04 16.27 29.21
CA THR A 115 -0.82 15.27 29.82
C THR A 115 -0.90 13.97 29.03
N ASN A 116 -0.50 13.96 27.76
CA ASN A 116 -0.50 12.78 26.88
C ASN A 116 0.74 12.77 25.98
N PRO A 117 1.90 12.41 26.52
CA PRO A 117 3.13 12.29 25.74
C PRO A 117 3.06 11.07 24.83
N LEU A 118 3.34 11.27 23.54
CA LEU A 118 3.40 10.19 22.56
C LEU A 118 4.83 9.71 22.35
N THR A 119 4.99 8.40 22.33
CA THR A 119 6.27 7.70 22.14
C THR A 119 6.14 6.71 21.00
N PRO A 120 7.23 6.10 20.50
CA PRO A 120 7.15 5.05 19.51
C PRO A 120 6.25 3.86 19.89
N ALA A 121 6.04 3.60 21.20
CA ALA A 121 5.14 2.55 21.67
C ALA A 121 3.67 2.82 21.35
N ASN A 122 3.28 4.09 21.16
CA ASN A 122 1.92 4.47 20.78
C ASN A 122 1.56 4.18 19.31
N LEU A 123 2.54 3.80 18.48
CA LEU A 123 2.31 3.48 17.07
C LEU A 123 1.56 2.16 16.85
N ALA A 124 1.31 1.37 17.88
CA ALA A 124 0.68 0.04 17.79
C ALA A 124 1.33 -0.90 16.74
N LEU A 125 2.62 -0.73 16.49
CA LEU A 125 3.44 -1.46 15.53
C LEU A 125 4.53 -2.23 16.26
N LYS A 126 4.88 -3.42 15.77
CA LYS A 126 6.00 -4.19 16.34
C LYS A 126 7.32 -3.47 16.05
N PRO A 127 8.21 -3.31 17.04
CA PRO A 127 9.56 -2.83 16.79
C PRO A 127 10.27 -3.70 15.76
N THR A 128 10.94 -3.05 14.81
CA THR A 128 11.72 -3.72 13.75
C THR A 128 13.00 -2.96 13.44
N LEU A 129 13.94 -3.62 12.81
CA LEU A 129 15.07 -2.95 12.17
C LEU A 129 14.64 -2.41 10.81
N PRO A 130 15.23 -1.30 10.33
CA PRO A 130 14.94 -0.76 9.01
C PRO A 130 15.06 -1.78 7.89
N SER A 131 14.21 -1.68 6.86
CA SER A 131 14.40 -2.39 5.60
C SER A 131 15.44 -1.71 4.70
N ASP A 132 15.76 -0.44 4.95
CA ASP A 132 16.89 0.25 4.34
C ASP A 132 18.20 -0.36 4.81
N LYS A 133 19.04 -0.75 3.86
CA LYS A 133 20.30 -1.49 4.16
C LYS A 133 21.28 -0.65 4.96
N GLN A 134 21.44 0.63 4.60
CA GLN A 134 22.40 1.53 5.25
C GLN A 134 21.99 1.85 6.69
N ALA A 135 20.71 2.22 6.88
CA ALA A 135 20.18 2.50 8.22
C ALA A 135 20.23 1.25 9.11
N ARG A 136 19.86 0.09 8.57
CA ARG A 136 19.94 -1.19 9.29
C ARG A 136 21.37 -1.52 9.73
N GLN A 137 22.33 -1.40 8.82
CA GLN A 137 23.75 -1.67 9.13
C GLN A 137 24.28 -0.73 10.21
N ALA A 138 23.97 0.56 10.11
CA ALA A 138 24.38 1.55 11.09
C ALA A 138 23.76 1.27 12.48
N MET A 139 22.47 0.91 12.54
CA MET A 139 21.84 0.55 13.81
C MET A 139 22.45 -0.70 14.44
N VAL A 140 22.74 -1.74 13.64
CA VAL A 140 23.38 -2.97 14.12
C VAL A 140 24.80 -2.68 14.64
N GLN A 141 25.60 -1.91 13.90
CA GLN A 141 26.96 -1.53 14.32
C GLN A 141 26.97 -0.69 15.61
N ALA A 142 25.97 0.17 15.79
CA ALA A 142 25.81 0.98 16.98
C ALA A 142 25.08 0.23 18.14
N ASN A 143 24.79 -1.05 17.97
CA ASN A 143 24.03 -1.88 18.92
C ASN A 143 22.71 -1.23 19.37
N LEU A 144 22.01 -0.58 18.41
CA LEU A 144 20.72 0.03 18.67
C LEU A 144 19.60 -1.00 18.55
N ALA A 145 18.62 -0.90 19.44
CA ALA A 145 17.46 -1.78 19.45
C ALA A 145 16.52 -1.51 18.25
N ALA A 146 15.76 -2.55 17.87
CA ALA A 146 14.64 -2.40 16.96
C ALA A 146 13.62 -1.37 17.49
N THR A 147 12.99 -0.63 16.60
CA THR A 147 12.04 0.44 16.96
C THR A 147 10.78 0.40 16.08
N ALA A 148 9.64 0.81 16.63
CA ALA A 148 8.42 0.98 15.86
C ALA A 148 8.53 2.10 14.81
N LEU A 149 9.44 3.07 15.00
CA LEU A 149 9.72 4.12 14.01
C LEU A 149 10.25 3.58 12.67
N ALA A 150 10.90 2.43 12.68
CA ALA A 150 11.48 1.81 11.48
C ALA A 150 10.49 0.88 10.75
N HIS A 151 9.29 0.68 11.30
CA HIS A 151 8.28 -0.20 10.71
C HIS A 151 7.79 0.36 9.36
N PRO A 152 7.74 -0.45 8.27
CA PRO A 152 7.43 0.03 6.92
C PRO A 152 5.98 0.47 6.71
N CYS A 153 5.11 0.27 7.67
CA CYS A 153 3.70 0.70 7.61
C CYS A 153 3.48 2.06 8.19
#